data_28612c2cd8bcdcec2d1b4d41d9143040
#
_entry.id   28612c2cd8bcdcec2d1b4d41d9143040
#
_cell.length_a   1.000
_cell.length_b   1.000
_cell.length_c   1.000
_cell.angle_alpha   90.00
_cell.angle_beta   90.00
_cell.angle_gamma   90.00
#
_symmetry.space_group_name_H-M   'P 1'
#
loop_
_entity.id
_entity.type
_entity.pdbx_description
1 polymer ?
#
loop_
_entity_poly.entity_id
_entity_poly.type
_entity_poly.pdbx_seq_one_letter_code
_entity_poly.pdbx_strand_id
1 'polypeptide(L)'
;MTDYRGRFAPSATGPLHLGSILAALLSFLHAKHHQGQWLIRIDDLDQTRCKPMYTDEILRCLEAFALEPDVAVVYQHHRLAAYQAAFDDLKDLGLLYSCHCSRKSLPRGPYPGFCAHRLGQPLDEQWAIRMDTTDLDPCVDDLLLGAQHTERPGDLIVRRRDGLFAYQLACAVDEHLDQVTHVIRGIDLLESTPMQRLIASKLNYHRPSYGHFPVIVGKDGAKLSKQTFAESVDWSAPGKTYATLARLLLLTDTPAPEEAAMVWREYFESLNHPESLFRHASRSNTFSI
;
A
#
# COMPACT_ATOMS: atom_id res chain seq x y z
N MET A 1 15.72 8.94 19.75
CA MET A 1 15.08 7.89 18.94
C MET A 1 14.48 8.60 17.76
N THR A 2 14.68 8.11 16.56
CA THR A 2 14.08 8.71 15.36
C THR A 2 12.58 8.40 15.38
N ASP A 3 11.74 9.40 15.07
CA ASP A 3 10.27 9.21 14.96
C ASP A 3 9.86 8.44 13.70
N TYR A 4 10.81 7.79 13.02
CA TYR A 4 10.52 7.05 11.80
C TYR A 4 9.76 5.75 12.09
N ARG A 5 8.60 5.60 11.47
CA ARG A 5 7.80 4.39 11.52
C ARG A 5 7.26 4.06 10.14
N GLY A 6 7.83 3.01 9.55
CA GLY A 6 7.42 2.48 8.25
C GLY A 6 6.58 1.23 8.39
N ARG A 7 5.96 0.80 7.27
CA ARG A 7 5.16 -0.44 7.27
C ARG A 7 5.18 -1.16 5.92
N PHE A 8 4.96 -2.47 5.97
CA PHE A 8 4.51 -3.29 4.85
C PHE A 8 3.08 -3.76 5.10
N ALA A 9 2.20 -3.60 4.11
CA ALA A 9 0.76 -3.84 4.28
C ALA A 9 0.22 -4.78 3.18
N PRO A 10 0.52 -6.10 3.25
CA PRO A 10 0.06 -7.06 2.26
C PRO A 10 -1.40 -7.44 2.46
N SER A 11 -2.16 -7.58 1.35
CA SER A 11 -3.49 -8.18 1.40
C SER A 11 -3.40 -9.71 1.42
N ALA A 12 -4.11 -10.36 2.35
CA ALA A 12 -4.12 -11.82 2.53
C ALA A 12 -4.99 -12.56 1.49
N THR A 13 -4.86 -12.20 0.20
CA THR A 13 -5.65 -12.75 -0.91
C THR A 13 -4.92 -13.81 -1.73
N GLY A 14 -3.72 -14.19 -1.33
CA GLY A 14 -2.84 -15.17 -1.97
C GLY A 14 -1.39 -15.02 -1.52
N PRO A 15 -0.47 -15.90 -1.97
CA PRO A 15 0.94 -15.85 -1.64
C PRO A 15 1.62 -14.57 -2.10
N LEU A 16 2.82 -14.31 -1.58
CA LEU A 16 3.65 -13.19 -2.03
C LEU A 16 4.32 -13.54 -3.37
N HIS A 17 4.40 -12.56 -4.24
CA HIS A 17 5.16 -12.61 -5.49
C HIS A 17 6.39 -11.69 -5.43
N LEU A 18 7.26 -11.73 -6.44
CA LEU A 18 8.51 -10.95 -6.48
C LEU A 18 8.30 -9.45 -6.19
N GLY A 19 7.26 -8.83 -6.74
CA GLY A 19 6.93 -7.43 -6.46
C GLY A 19 6.51 -7.17 -5.02
N SER A 20 5.89 -8.16 -4.35
CA SER A 20 5.55 -8.06 -2.93
C SER A 20 6.80 -8.12 -2.05
N ILE A 21 7.76 -9.00 -2.38
CA ILE A 21 9.04 -9.05 -1.67
C ILE A 21 9.86 -7.78 -1.90
N LEU A 22 9.85 -7.23 -3.12
CA LEU A 22 10.47 -5.93 -3.37
C LEU A 22 9.85 -4.84 -2.47
N ALA A 23 8.52 -4.80 -2.36
CA ALA A 23 7.84 -3.81 -1.51
C ALA A 23 8.18 -3.98 -0.02
N ALA A 24 8.22 -5.23 0.46
CA ALA A 24 8.62 -5.53 1.83
C ALA A 24 10.08 -5.11 2.07
N LEU A 25 11.00 -5.53 1.19
CA LEU A 25 12.43 -5.22 1.28
C LEU A 25 12.67 -3.70 1.28
N LEU A 26 12.14 -2.96 0.30
CA LEU A 26 12.41 -1.53 0.18
C LEU A 26 11.82 -0.73 1.36
N SER A 27 10.62 -1.07 1.83
CA SER A 27 10.04 -0.42 3.01
C SER A 27 10.81 -0.76 4.29
N PHE A 28 11.31 -2.00 4.43
CA PHE A 28 12.17 -2.43 5.52
C PHE A 28 13.49 -1.66 5.53
N LEU A 29 14.22 -1.66 4.41
CA LEU A 29 15.51 -0.99 4.28
C LEU A 29 15.41 0.51 4.55
N HIS A 30 14.34 1.15 4.07
CA HIS A 30 14.12 2.57 4.32
C HIS A 30 13.91 2.84 5.82
N ALA A 31 13.16 1.98 6.52
CA ALA A 31 13.00 2.10 7.97
C ALA A 31 14.33 1.89 8.72
N LYS A 32 15.10 0.86 8.35
CA LYS A 32 16.38 0.55 9.02
C LYS A 32 17.45 1.60 8.76
N HIS A 33 17.51 2.16 7.55
CA HIS A 33 18.41 3.28 7.23
C HIS A 33 18.16 4.50 8.13
N HIS A 34 16.90 4.80 8.41
CA HIS A 34 16.52 5.88 9.31
C HIS A 34 16.54 5.47 10.80
N GLN A 35 17.06 4.29 11.15
CA GLN A 35 17.06 3.75 12.52
C GLN A 35 15.66 3.73 13.17
N GLY A 36 14.65 3.56 12.33
CA GLY A 36 13.26 3.57 12.72
C GLY A 36 12.68 2.18 12.94
N GLN A 37 11.38 2.15 13.21
CA GLN A 37 10.59 0.93 13.34
C GLN A 37 9.95 0.54 12.01
N TRP A 38 9.89 -0.76 11.74
CA TRP A 38 9.14 -1.33 10.62
C TRP A 38 8.09 -2.29 11.13
N LEU A 39 6.86 -2.13 10.67
CA LEU A 39 5.72 -2.94 11.09
C LEU A 39 5.09 -3.68 9.90
N ILE A 40 4.40 -4.78 10.20
CA ILE A 40 3.59 -5.53 9.26
C ILE A 40 2.13 -5.35 9.64
N ARG A 41 1.29 -4.94 8.67
CA ARG A 41 -0.16 -4.90 8.77
C ARG A 41 -0.76 -5.83 7.72
N ILE A 42 -1.56 -6.78 8.15
CA ILE A 42 -2.31 -7.65 7.24
C ILE A 42 -3.61 -6.95 6.85
N ASP A 43 -3.73 -6.59 5.57
CA ASP A 43 -4.91 -5.94 5.02
C ASP A 43 -5.94 -7.02 4.62
N ASP A 44 -6.81 -7.40 5.58
CA ASP A 44 -7.71 -8.55 5.52
C ASP A 44 -9.21 -8.22 5.78
N LEU A 45 -9.64 -7.00 5.46
CA LEU A 45 -11.03 -6.58 5.63
C LEU A 45 -12.01 -7.39 4.78
N ASP A 46 -11.63 -7.75 3.55
CA ASP A 46 -12.46 -8.56 2.66
C ASP A 46 -12.27 -10.05 2.96
N GLN A 47 -12.93 -10.54 4.01
CA GLN A 47 -12.81 -11.92 4.48
C GLN A 47 -13.32 -12.96 3.45
N THR A 48 -14.05 -12.54 2.43
CA THR A 48 -14.45 -13.45 1.34
C THR A 48 -13.25 -13.80 0.45
N ARG A 49 -12.33 -12.87 0.26
CA ARG A 49 -11.10 -13.05 -0.54
C ARG A 49 -9.86 -13.34 0.31
N CYS A 50 -9.80 -12.79 1.53
CA CYS A 50 -8.71 -13.01 2.46
C CYS A 50 -8.94 -14.30 3.25
N LYS A 51 -7.93 -15.16 3.28
CA LYS A 51 -8.02 -16.46 3.98
C LYS A 51 -6.89 -16.57 5.01
N PRO A 52 -7.16 -17.11 6.21
CA PRO A 52 -6.14 -17.28 7.25
C PRO A 52 -4.88 -18.00 6.75
N MET A 53 -5.03 -19.03 5.90
CA MET A 53 -3.90 -19.74 5.32
C MET A 53 -2.93 -18.84 4.55
N TYR A 54 -3.42 -17.81 3.86
CA TYR A 54 -2.56 -16.86 3.14
C TYR A 54 -1.86 -15.90 4.11
N THR A 55 -2.49 -15.57 5.22
CA THR A 55 -1.85 -14.79 6.29
C THR A 55 -0.65 -15.55 6.85
N ASP A 56 -0.84 -16.83 7.22
CA ASP A 56 0.23 -17.68 7.75
C ASP A 56 1.36 -17.86 6.72
N GLU A 57 1.02 -18.07 5.46
CA GLU A 57 1.99 -18.20 4.37
C GLU A 57 2.78 -16.89 4.16
N ILE A 58 2.13 -15.73 4.19
CA ILE A 58 2.79 -14.43 4.09
C ILE A 58 3.79 -14.25 5.23
N LEU A 59 3.40 -14.52 6.47
CA LEU A 59 4.27 -14.32 7.63
C LEU A 59 5.47 -15.27 7.60
N ARG A 60 5.27 -16.55 7.29
CA ARG A 60 6.37 -17.51 7.11
C ARG A 60 7.30 -17.13 5.96
N CYS A 61 6.74 -16.64 4.87
CA CYS A 61 7.53 -16.16 3.75
C CYS A 61 8.42 -14.98 4.17
N LEU A 62 7.87 -13.99 4.87
CA LEU A 62 8.65 -12.83 5.36
C LEU A 62 9.75 -13.27 6.35
N GLU A 63 9.45 -14.21 7.25
CA GLU A 63 10.43 -14.81 8.15
C GLU A 63 11.57 -15.51 7.38
N ALA A 64 11.24 -16.30 6.36
CA ALA A 64 12.22 -16.96 5.50
C ALA A 64 13.12 -15.95 4.75
N PHE A 65 12.61 -14.76 4.44
CA PHE A 65 13.37 -13.65 3.87
C PHE A 65 14.08 -12.78 4.93
N ALA A 66 14.06 -13.16 6.21
CA ALA A 66 14.62 -12.39 7.33
C ALA A 66 14.06 -10.95 7.42
N LEU A 67 12.82 -10.74 7.01
CA LEU A 67 12.08 -9.48 7.09
C LEU A 67 11.11 -9.53 8.28
N GLU A 68 11.66 -9.31 9.47
CA GLU A 68 10.93 -9.39 10.72
C GLU A 68 10.46 -8.01 11.19
N PRO A 69 9.20 -7.87 11.66
CA PRO A 69 8.70 -6.60 12.18
C PRO A 69 9.28 -6.29 13.56
N ASP A 70 9.45 -5.00 13.86
CA ASP A 70 9.93 -4.54 15.17
C ASP A 70 8.83 -4.52 16.24
N VAL A 71 7.56 -4.70 15.85
CA VAL A 71 6.39 -4.72 16.73
C VAL A 71 5.44 -5.83 16.32
N ALA A 72 4.45 -6.12 17.15
CA ALA A 72 3.45 -7.14 16.85
C ALA A 72 2.71 -6.86 15.52
N VAL A 73 2.42 -7.93 14.77
CA VAL A 73 1.67 -7.86 13.51
C VAL A 73 0.26 -7.32 13.78
N VAL A 74 -0.18 -6.42 12.94
CA VAL A 74 -1.49 -5.79 13.01
C VAL A 74 -2.43 -6.40 11.97
N TYR A 75 -3.71 -6.54 12.30
CA TYR A 75 -4.75 -7.10 11.42
C TYR A 75 -5.90 -6.11 11.28
N GLN A 76 -6.31 -5.80 10.06
CA GLN A 76 -7.39 -4.84 9.81
C GLN A 76 -8.74 -5.31 10.35
N HIS A 77 -9.04 -6.61 10.28
CA HIS A 77 -10.31 -7.12 10.79
C HIS A 77 -10.52 -6.90 12.30
N HIS A 78 -9.47 -6.65 13.07
CA HIS A 78 -9.57 -6.27 14.49
C HIS A 78 -9.95 -4.79 14.70
N ARG A 79 -9.99 -3.97 13.64
CA ARG A 79 -10.12 -2.51 13.71
C ARG A 79 -11.46 -1.98 13.18
N LEU A 80 -12.45 -2.84 12.98
CA LEU A 80 -13.74 -2.44 12.41
C LEU A 80 -14.41 -1.30 13.16
N ALA A 81 -14.29 -1.26 14.51
CA ALA A 81 -14.83 -0.19 15.32
C ALA A 81 -14.15 1.17 15.04
N ALA A 82 -12.84 1.18 14.79
CA ALA A 82 -12.12 2.40 14.43
C ALA A 82 -12.51 2.93 13.06
N TYR A 83 -12.70 2.04 12.08
CA TYR A 83 -13.18 2.44 10.75
C TYR A 83 -14.62 2.96 10.80
N GLN A 84 -15.47 2.38 11.65
CA GLN A 84 -16.82 2.87 11.86
C GLN A 84 -16.80 4.27 12.49
N ALA A 85 -15.99 4.50 13.53
CA ALA A 85 -15.84 5.82 14.15
C ALA A 85 -15.38 6.88 13.13
N ALA A 86 -14.36 6.57 12.33
CA ALA A 86 -13.88 7.46 11.27
C ALA A 86 -14.96 7.73 10.19
N PHE A 87 -15.76 6.74 9.86
CA PHE A 87 -16.89 6.89 8.95
C PHE A 87 -17.96 7.82 9.54
N ASP A 88 -18.29 7.66 10.83
CA ASP A 88 -19.27 8.50 11.53
C ASP A 88 -18.78 9.94 11.64
N ASP A 89 -17.49 10.16 11.92
CA ASP A 89 -16.89 11.50 11.91
C ASP A 89 -17.02 12.17 10.53
N LEU A 90 -16.72 11.46 9.44
CA LEU A 90 -16.89 11.98 8.07
C LEU A 90 -18.36 12.28 7.74
N LYS A 91 -19.29 11.48 8.25
CA LYS A 91 -20.72 11.68 8.11
C LYS A 91 -21.17 12.95 8.86
N ASP A 92 -20.71 13.14 10.10
CA ASP A 92 -21.04 14.31 10.92
C ASP A 92 -20.46 15.61 10.34
N LEU A 93 -19.34 15.52 9.63
CA LEU A 93 -18.78 16.62 8.84
C LEU A 93 -19.60 16.93 7.57
N GLY A 94 -20.63 16.15 7.25
CA GLY A 94 -21.48 16.35 6.08
C GLY A 94 -20.79 16.03 4.74
N LEU A 95 -19.71 15.24 4.75
CA LEU A 95 -18.89 14.93 3.58
C LEU A 95 -19.35 13.69 2.80
N LEU A 96 -20.35 12.96 3.33
CA LEU A 96 -20.77 11.67 2.77
C LEU A 96 -22.13 11.73 2.09
N TYR A 97 -22.32 10.90 1.05
CA TYR A 97 -23.61 10.71 0.39
C TYR A 97 -23.75 9.29 -0.17
N SER A 98 -25.00 8.84 -0.31
CA SER A 98 -25.35 7.53 -0.87
C SER A 98 -25.28 7.53 -2.40
N CYS A 99 -24.58 6.55 -2.97
CA CYS A 99 -24.39 6.40 -4.41
C CYS A 99 -25.13 5.16 -4.94
N HIS A 100 -26.14 5.37 -5.75
CA HIS A 100 -26.97 4.33 -6.33
C HIS A 100 -26.44 3.76 -7.66
N CYS A 101 -25.30 4.25 -8.16
CA CYS A 101 -24.71 3.80 -9.41
C CYS A 101 -24.23 2.34 -9.32
N SER A 102 -24.51 1.56 -10.36
CA SER A 102 -23.90 0.26 -10.56
C SER A 102 -22.57 0.41 -11.30
N ARG A 103 -21.66 -0.57 -11.19
CA ARG A 103 -20.41 -0.58 -11.98
C ARG A 103 -20.66 -0.53 -13.49
N LYS A 104 -21.80 -1.11 -13.96
CA LYS A 104 -22.18 -1.15 -15.37
C LYS A 104 -22.67 0.21 -15.87
N SER A 105 -23.24 1.05 -14.99
CA SER A 105 -23.77 2.38 -15.35
C SER A 105 -22.70 3.48 -15.29
N LEU A 106 -21.49 3.19 -14.80
CA LEU A 106 -20.42 4.14 -14.71
C LEU A 106 -19.49 4.07 -15.94
N PRO A 107 -19.07 5.22 -16.49
CA PRO A 107 -18.05 5.24 -17.52
C PRO A 107 -16.70 4.76 -16.96
N ARG A 108 -15.76 4.43 -17.83
CA ARG A 108 -14.37 4.21 -17.41
C ARG A 108 -13.74 5.54 -16.99
N GLY A 109 -12.88 5.51 -15.97
CA GLY A 109 -12.18 6.69 -15.47
C GLY A 109 -12.80 7.29 -14.21
N PRO A 110 -12.55 8.59 -13.95
CA PRO A 110 -13.02 9.28 -12.75
C PRO A 110 -14.55 9.21 -12.59
N TYR A 111 -14.99 9.16 -11.34
CA TYR A 111 -16.43 9.17 -11.06
C TYR A 111 -17.05 10.54 -11.43
N PRO A 112 -18.11 10.57 -12.26
CA PRO A 112 -18.62 11.83 -12.82
C PRO A 112 -19.58 12.59 -11.89
N GLY A 113 -19.73 12.18 -10.62
CA GLY A 113 -20.58 12.91 -9.66
C GLY A 113 -22.09 12.67 -9.79
N PHE A 114 -22.56 11.63 -10.47
CA PHE A 114 -24.01 11.41 -10.74
C PHE A 114 -24.91 11.47 -9.51
N CYS A 115 -24.42 11.08 -8.33
CA CYS A 115 -25.18 11.13 -7.08
C CYS A 115 -24.74 12.24 -6.13
N ALA A 116 -23.83 13.15 -6.52
CA ALA A 116 -23.29 14.21 -5.67
C ALA A 116 -24.40 15.18 -5.16
N HIS A 117 -25.51 15.30 -5.91
CA HIS A 117 -26.72 16.07 -5.49
C HIS A 117 -27.35 15.55 -4.19
N ARG A 118 -26.93 14.37 -3.71
CA ARG A 118 -27.39 13.77 -2.43
C ARG A 118 -26.54 14.18 -1.23
N LEU A 119 -25.47 14.94 -1.44
CA LEU A 119 -24.67 15.48 -0.35
C LEU A 119 -25.58 16.32 0.58
N GLY A 120 -25.42 16.14 1.89
CA GLY A 120 -26.29 16.76 2.90
C GLY A 120 -27.63 16.07 3.13
N GLN A 121 -27.98 14.99 2.40
CA GLN A 121 -29.16 14.17 2.66
C GLN A 121 -28.83 13.05 3.64
N PRO A 122 -29.84 12.49 4.35
CA PRO A 122 -29.67 11.29 5.17
C PRO A 122 -29.05 10.14 4.36
N LEU A 123 -28.09 9.44 4.96
CA LEU A 123 -27.45 8.30 4.30
C LEU A 123 -28.37 7.11 4.22
N ASP A 124 -28.48 6.52 3.03
CA ASP A 124 -29.07 5.20 2.81
C ASP A 124 -27.93 4.17 2.72
N GLU A 125 -27.66 3.50 3.82
CA GLU A 125 -26.51 2.59 3.98
C GLU A 125 -26.67 1.26 3.24
N GLN A 126 -27.82 1.01 2.57
CA GLN A 126 -27.98 -0.11 1.66
C GLN A 126 -27.20 0.07 0.35
N TRP A 127 -26.68 1.27 0.12
CA TRP A 127 -25.90 1.62 -1.06
C TRP A 127 -24.43 1.86 -0.73
N ALA A 128 -23.63 2.00 -1.77
CA ALA A 128 -22.26 2.45 -1.58
C ALA A 128 -22.27 3.90 -1.07
N ILE A 129 -21.41 4.20 -0.11
CA ILE A 129 -21.26 5.56 0.42
C ILE A 129 -20.00 6.18 -0.17
N ARG A 130 -20.17 7.36 -0.74
CA ARG A 130 -19.06 8.17 -1.28
C ARG A 130 -18.78 9.36 -0.39
N MET A 131 -17.53 9.79 -0.46
CA MET A 131 -17.05 11.03 0.13
C MET A 131 -16.81 12.05 -0.98
N ASP A 132 -17.27 13.28 -0.74
CA ASP A 132 -16.96 14.45 -1.58
C ASP A 132 -15.43 14.69 -1.60
N THR A 133 -14.89 14.87 -2.80
CA THR A 133 -13.46 15.12 -3.05
C THR A 133 -13.17 16.49 -3.61
N THR A 134 -14.07 17.44 -3.48
CA THR A 134 -13.89 18.81 -4.00
C THR A 134 -12.56 19.43 -3.52
N ASP A 135 -12.21 19.19 -2.24
CA ASP A 135 -10.98 19.72 -1.62
C ASP A 135 -9.73 18.83 -1.85
N LEU A 136 -9.82 17.82 -2.72
CA LEU A 136 -8.67 16.93 -2.98
C LEU A 136 -7.56 17.72 -3.67
N ASP A 137 -6.38 17.74 -3.04
CA ASP A 137 -5.13 18.21 -3.64
C ASP A 137 -4.46 17.05 -4.40
N PRO A 138 -4.39 17.11 -5.75
CA PRO A 138 -3.79 16.04 -6.55
C PRO A 138 -2.25 16.05 -6.54
N CYS A 139 -1.62 17.08 -5.96
CA CYS A 139 -0.18 17.18 -5.88
C CYS A 139 0.38 16.29 -4.76
N VAL A 140 1.40 15.53 -5.06
CA VAL A 140 2.13 14.69 -4.10
C VAL A 140 3.60 15.05 -4.16
N ASP A 141 4.13 15.52 -3.03
CA ASP A 141 5.58 15.63 -2.86
C ASP A 141 6.12 14.27 -2.44
N ASP A 142 6.64 13.55 -3.44
CA ASP A 142 7.04 12.14 -3.28
C ASP A 142 8.53 12.06 -2.95
N LEU A 143 8.86 11.28 -1.90
CA LEU A 143 10.24 11.15 -1.42
C LEU A 143 11.21 10.59 -2.47
N LEU A 144 10.72 9.77 -3.39
CA LEU A 144 11.54 9.04 -4.36
C LEU A 144 11.43 9.60 -5.78
N LEU A 145 10.24 10.09 -6.15
CA LEU A 145 9.92 10.58 -7.49
C LEU A 145 9.93 12.11 -7.57
N GLY A 146 10.04 12.84 -6.44
CA GLY A 146 9.85 14.28 -6.38
C GLY A 146 8.39 14.69 -6.57
N ALA A 147 8.15 15.92 -7.00
CA ALA A 147 6.80 16.44 -7.18
C ALA A 147 6.03 15.67 -8.27
N GLN A 148 4.89 15.09 -7.90
CA GLN A 148 3.99 14.35 -8.77
C GLN A 148 2.63 15.04 -8.82
N HIS A 149 1.93 14.89 -9.94
CA HIS A 149 0.55 15.35 -10.11
C HIS A 149 -0.31 14.18 -10.60
N THR A 150 -1.31 13.80 -9.80
CA THR A 150 -2.22 12.70 -10.12
C THR A 150 -3.50 13.22 -10.77
N GLU A 151 -4.24 12.33 -11.43
CA GLU A 151 -5.58 12.67 -11.89
C GLU A 151 -6.57 12.75 -10.70
N ARG A 152 -7.61 13.59 -10.83
CA ARG A 152 -8.69 13.61 -9.84
C ARG A 152 -9.61 12.42 -10.06
N PRO A 153 -9.78 11.52 -9.06
CA PRO A 153 -10.57 10.30 -9.24
C PRO A 153 -12.08 10.53 -9.27
N GLY A 154 -12.53 11.76 -8.98
CA GLY A 154 -13.90 12.05 -8.57
C GLY A 154 -14.19 11.52 -7.16
N ASP A 155 -15.44 11.57 -6.71
CA ASP A 155 -15.79 11.23 -5.33
C ASP A 155 -15.53 9.75 -5.02
N LEU A 156 -14.80 9.52 -3.93
CA LEU A 156 -14.30 8.19 -3.59
C LEU A 156 -15.31 7.37 -2.77
N ILE A 157 -15.36 6.08 -2.99
CA ILE A 157 -16.12 5.18 -2.13
C ILE A 157 -15.36 5.02 -0.80
N VAL A 158 -16.04 5.29 0.33
CA VAL A 158 -15.53 5.04 1.69
C VAL A 158 -16.15 3.80 2.32
N ARG A 159 -17.39 3.44 1.90
CA ARG A 159 -18.01 2.19 2.30
C ARG A 159 -18.69 1.55 1.07
N ARG A 160 -18.43 0.29 0.85
CA ARG A 160 -18.98 -0.49 -0.26
C ARG A 160 -20.43 -0.88 0.03
N ARG A 161 -21.18 -1.23 -1.03
CA ARG A 161 -22.56 -1.69 -0.90
C ARG A 161 -22.72 -2.96 -0.06
N ASP A 162 -21.68 -3.81 0.00
CA ASP A 162 -21.67 -5.01 0.84
C ASP A 162 -21.30 -4.72 2.31
N GLY A 163 -21.23 -3.43 2.68
CA GLY A 163 -20.93 -2.96 4.02
C GLY A 163 -19.45 -2.86 4.39
N LEU A 164 -18.55 -3.37 3.54
CA LEU A 164 -17.09 -3.29 3.80
C LEU A 164 -16.59 -1.86 3.64
N PHE A 165 -15.73 -1.44 4.57
CA PHE A 165 -14.99 -0.19 4.43
C PHE A 165 -14.02 -0.29 3.24
N ALA A 166 -13.90 0.81 2.51
CA ALA A 166 -13.04 0.86 1.35
C ALA A 166 -11.58 1.04 1.76
N TYR A 167 -10.66 0.54 0.91
CA TYR A 167 -9.23 0.58 1.10
C TYR A 167 -8.70 1.96 1.51
N GLN A 168 -9.19 3.04 0.88
CA GLN A 168 -8.71 4.39 1.14
C GLN A 168 -9.01 4.86 2.56
N LEU A 169 -10.21 4.57 3.08
CA LEU A 169 -10.59 4.89 4.45
C LEU A 169 -9.77 4.05 5.44
N ALA A 170 -9.73 2.73 5.23
CA ALA A 170 -9.02 1.82 6.12
C ALA A 170 -7.53 2.19 6.24
N CYS A 171 -6.84 2.44 5.11
CA CYS A 171 -5.45 2.86 5.15
C CYS A 171 -5.24 4.18 5.89
N ALA A 172 -6.07 5.20 5.66
CA ALA A 172 -5.91 6.49 6.36
C ALA A 172 -6.07 6.35 7.87
N VAL A 173 -7.03 5.54 8.32
CA VAL A 173 -7.25 5.23 9.75
C VAL A 173 -6.08 4.44 10.32
N ASP A 174 -5.62 3.41 9.63
CA ASP A 174 -4.53 2.54 10.07
C ASP A 174 -3.21 3.29 10.19
N GLU A 175 -2.86 4.12 9.19
CA GLU A 175 -1.64 4.93 9.22
C GLU A 175 -1.63 5.87 10.44
N HIS A 176 -2.80 6.38 10.81
CA HIS A 176 -2.95 7.19 12.03
C HIS A 176 -2.81 6.36 13.32
N LEU A 177 -3.54 5.25 13.44
CA LEU A 177 -3.51 4.39 14.63
C LEU A 177 -2.12 3.79 14.88
N ASP A 178 -1.44 3.38 13.81
CA ASP A 178 -0.10 2.82 13.87
C ASP A 178 1.00 3.90 13.96
N GLN A 179 0.62 5.19 13.93
CA GLN A 179 1.56 6.31 13.92
C GLN A 179 2.61 6.17 12.81
N VAL A 180 2.21 5.70 11.64
CA VAL A 180 3.10 5.54 10.49
C VAL A 180 3.52 6.91 9.98
N THR A 181 4.82 7.16 9.94
CA THR A 181 5.38 8.44 9.47
C THR A 181 5.80 8.38 8.01
N HIS A 182 6.13 7.18 7.49
CA HIS A 182 6.62 7.00 6.13
C HIS A 182 5.99 5.78 5.47
N VAL A 183 5.53 5.97 4.25
CA VAL A 183 4.88 4.95 3.42
C VAL A 183 5.69 4.73 2.15
N ILE A 184 6.50 3.68 2.11
CA ILE A 184 7.22 3.25 0.91
C ILE A 184 6.44 2.12 0.25
N ARG A 185 6.06 2.30 -1.04
CA ARG A 185 5.18 1.35 -1.74
C ARG A 185 5.30 1.45 -3.27
N GLY A 186 4.68 0.53 -4.00
CA GLY A 186 4.69 0.56 -5.47
C GLY A 186 3.96 1.77 -6.06
N ILE A 187 4.45 2.26 -7.20
CA ILE A 187 3.91 3.43 -7.94
C ILE A 187 2.46 3.21 -8.39
N ASP A 188 2.00 1.99 -8.50
CA ASP A 188 0.61 1.67 -8.80
C ASP A 188 -0.40 2.16 -7.76
N LEU A 189 0.10 2.55 -6.58
CA LEU A 189 -0.70 3.15 -5.50
C LEU A 189 -0.50 4.68 -5.39
N LEU A 190 0.24 5.30 -6.31
CA LEU A 190 0.47 6.75 -6.29
C LEU A 190 -0.86 7.53 -6.30
N GLU A 191 -1.80 7.13 -7.15
CA GLU A 191 -3.12 7.75 -7.24
C GLU A 191 -3.99 7.59 -5.98
N SER A 192 -3.66 6.63 -5.13
CA SER A 192 -4.33 6.47 -3.83
C SER A 192 -3.87 7.50 -2.79
N THR A 193 -2.68 8.07 -2.96
CA THR A 193 -2.07 8.98 -1.98
C THR A 193 -2.89 10.24 -1.73
N PRO A 194 -3.35 11.00 -2.74
CA PRO A 194 -4.19 12.17 -2.50
C PRO A 194 -5.50 11.84 -1.78
N MET A 195 -6.10 10.68 -2.09
CA MET A 195 -7.34 10.24 -1.46
C MET A 195 -7.15 9.94 0.04
N GLN A 196 -6.10 9.20 0.39
CA GLN A 196 -5.76 8.90 1.78
C GLN A 196 -5.38 10.17 2.56
N ARG A 197 -4.64 11.09 1.94
CA ARG A 197 -4.30 12.40 2.51
C ARG A 197 -5.54 13.27 2.75
N LEU A 198 -6.52 13.26 1.84
CA LEU A 198 -7.77 13.98 2.02
C LEU A 198 -8.55 13.45 3.23
N ILE A 199 -8.74 12.13 3.32
CA ILE A 199 -9.42 11.50 4.47
C ILE A 199 -8.71 11.87 5.78
N ALA A 200 -7.39 11.68 5.84
CA ALA A 200 -6.59 12.02 7.02
C ALA A 200 -6.72 13.50 7.40
N SER A 201 -6.74 14.40 6.40
CA SER A 201 -6.93 15.83 6.63
C SER A 201 -8.30 16.17 7.22
N LYS A 202 -9.38 15.56 6.69
CA LYS A 202 -10.74 15.81 7.17
C LYS A 202 -10.98 15.27 8.59
N LEU A 203 -10.29 14.18 8.94
CA LEU A 203 -10.35 13.59 10.28
C LEU A 203 -9.29 14.16 11.24
N ASN A 204 -8.52 15.15 10.81
CA ASN A 204 -7.42 15.70 11.59
C ASN A 204 -6.39 14.64 12.06
N TYR A 205 -6.14 13.64 11.22
CA TYR A 205 -5.16 12.59 11.44
C TYR A 205 -3.77 13.01 10.98
N HIS A 206 -2.76 12.38 11.56
CA HIS A 206 -1.40 12.48 11.06
C HIS A 206 -1.32 12.00 9.60
N ARG A 207 -0.52 12.70 8.79
CA ARG A 207 -0.30 12.38 7.38
C ARG A 207 1.14 11.93 7.19
N PRO A 208 1.36 10.66 6.77
CA PRO A 208 2.70 10.18 6.47
C PRO A 208 3.31 10.88 5.24
N SER A 209 4.65 10.86 5.16
CA SER A 209 5.37 11.08 3.92
C SER A 209 5.31 9.84 3.05
N TYR A 210 5.22 10.02 1.72
CA TYR A 210 5.07 8.92 0.78
C TYR A 210 6.26 8.84 -0.17
N GLY A 211 6.72 7.63 -0.45
CA GLY A 211 7.70 7.35 -1.48
C GLY A 211 7.23 6.16 -2.34
N HIS A 212 7.18 6.36 -3.67
CA HIS A 212 6.71 5.36 -4.61
C HIS A 212 7.85 4.87 -5.49
N PHE A 213 8.01 3.56 -5.57
CA PHE A 213 9.01 2.90 -6.41
C PHE A 213 8.34 2.18 -7.59
N PRO A 214 9.06 1.95 -8.70
CA PRO A 214 8.53 1.29 -9.88
C PRO A 214 8.05 -0.14 -9.61
N VAL A 215 6.99 -0.55 -10.29
CA VAL A 215 6.50 -1.93 -10.23
C VAL A 215 7.29 -2.85 -11.18
N ILE A 216 7.37 -4.13 -10.84
CA ILE A 216 7.97 -5.14 -11.72
C ILE A 216 6.94 -5.55 -12.78
N VAL A 217 7.37 -5.56 -14.03
CA VAL A 217 6.57 -6.04 -15.18
C VAL A 217 7.21 -7.28 -15.80
N GLY A 218 6.39 -8.14 -16.34
CA GLY A 218 6.85 -9.27 -17.16
C GLY A 218 7.32 -8.83 -18.56
N LYS A 219 7.84 -9.77 -19.34
CA LYS A 219 8.28 -9.54 -20.73
C LYS A 219 7.17 -9.04 -21.66
N ASP A 220 5.93 -9.30 -21.30
CA ASP A 220 4.72 -8.81 -22.00
C ASP A 220 4.33 -7.38 -21.60
N GLY A 221 5.08 -6.74 -20.71
CA GLY A 221 4.78 -5.42 -20.14
C GLY A 221 3.66 -5.42 -19.11
N ALA A 222 3.04 -6.57 -18.80
CA ALA A 222 2.02 -6.66 -17.77
C ALA A 222 2.66 -6.61 -16.37
N LYS A 223 2.03 -5.84 -15.45
CA LYS A 223 2.44 -5.79 -14.06
C LYS A 223 2.37 -7.19 -13.42
N LEU A 224 3.44 -7.59 -12.72
CA LEU A 224 3.40 -8.77 -11.88
C LEU A 224 2.44 -8.53 -10.72
N SER A 225 1.32 -9.23 -10.74
CA SER A 225 0.29 -9.14 -9.71
C SER A 225 -0.37 -10.49 -9.48
N LYS A 226 -1.05 -10.66 -8.36
CA LYS A 226 -1.85 -11.86 -8.08
C LYS A 226 -2.93 -12.10 -9.16
N GLN A 227 -3.39 -11.05 -9.85
CA GLN A 227 -4.41 -11.13 -10.90
C GLN A 227 -3.83 -11.57 -12.26
N THR A 228 -2.53 -11.34 -12.49
CA THR A 228 -1.82 -11.76 -13.71
C THR A 228 -1.09 -13.09 -13.54
N PHE A 229 -1.50 -13.92 -12.55
CA PHE A 229 -0.89 -15.21 -12.24
C PHE A 229 0.63 -15.13 -12.01
N ALA A 230 1.10 -14.03 -11.41
CA ALA A 230 2.50 -13.94 -11.01
C ALA A 230 2.84 -15.12 -10.09
N GLU A 231 3.86 -15.88 -10.45
CA GLU A 231 4.32 -17.02 -9.64
C GLU A 231 4.65 -16.56 -8.23
N SER A 232 4.26 -17.38 -7.24
CA SER A 232 4.68 -17.19 -5.86
C SER A 232 6.20 -17.32 -5.77
N VAL A 233 6.81 -16.54 -4.88
CA VAL A 233 8.25 -16.71 -4.64
C VAL A 233 8.53 -18.05 -3.98
N ASP A 234 9.63 -18.68 -4.38
CA ASP A 234 10.16 -19.84 -3.69
C ASP A 234 10.88 -19.38 -2.42
N TRP A 235 10.17 -19.41 -1.29
CA TRP A 235 10.73 -19.01 0.00
C TRP A 235 11.59 -20.10 0.66
N SER A 236 11.75 -21.27 0.03
CA SER A 236 12.76 -22.26 0.45
C SER A 236 14.19 -21.88 -0.01
N ALA A 237 14.29 -20.97 -1.00
CA ALA A 237 15.55 -20.48 -1.55
C ALA A 237 15.55 -18.94 -1.68
N PRO A 238 15.39 -18.17 -0.56
CA PRO A 238 15.21 -16.70 -0.59
C PRO A 238 16.39 -15.96 -1.22
N GLY A 239 17.63 -16.48 -1.11
CA GLY A 239 18.80 -15.88 -1.74
C GLY A 239 18.70 -15.75 -3.24
N LYS A 240 18.05 -16.71 -3.94
CA LYS A 240 17.80 -16.62 -5.39
C LYS A 240 16.86 -15.47 -5.75
N THR A 241 15.84 -15.25 -4.93
CA THR A 241 14.91 -14.12 -5.09
C THR A 241 15.65 -12.81 -4.85
N TYR A 242 16.45 -12.72 -3.80
CA TYR A 242 17.27 -11.54 -3.52
C TYR A 242 18.29 -11.24 -4.62
N ALA A 243 18.95 -12.27 -5.18
CA ALA A 243 19.84 -12.09 -6.32
C ALA A 243 19.10 -11.54 -7.56
N THR A 244 17.85 -11.95 -7.75
CA THR A 244 17.00 -11.39 -8.82
C THR A 244 16.66 -9.93 -8.55
N LEU A 245 16.27 -9.57 -7.32
CA LEU A 245 16.00 -8.21 -6.94
C LEU A 245 17.25 -7.32 -7.07
N ALA A 246 18.41 -7.80 -6.64
CA ALA A 246 19.69 -7.07 -6.79
C ALA A 246 19.99 -6.75 -8.27
N ARG A 247 19.77 -7.68 -9.18
CA ARG A 247 19.91 -7.44 -10.63
C ARG A 247 18.94 -6.37 -11.13
N LEU A 248 17.68 -6.42 -10.69
CA LEU A 248 16.68 -5.39 -11.04
C LEU A 248 17.06 -4.01 -10.51
N LEU A 249 17.68 -3.97 -9.34
CA LEU A 249 18.16 -2.74 -8.70
C LEU A 249 19.55 -2.31 -9.20
N LEU A 250 20.11 -3.00 -10.20
CA LEU A 250 21.42 -2.73 -10.81
C LEU A 250 22.58 -2.72 -9.80
N LEU A 251 22.50 -3.59 -8.80
CA LEU A 251 23.57 -3.78 -7.82
C LEU A 251 24.65 -4.72 -8.36
N THR A 252 25.90 -4.39 -8.09
CA THR A 252 27.08 -5.19 -8.41
C THR A 252 27.69 -5.74 -7.11
N ASP A 253 28.59 -6.73 -7.25
CA ASP A 253 29.32 -7.32 -6.11
C ASP A 253 28.41 -7.87 -5.01
N THR A 254 27.33 -8.52 -5.44
CA THR A 254 26.32 -9.12 -4.55
C THR A 254 26.76 -10.46 -3.99
N PRO A 255 26.22 -10.90 -2.83
CA PRO A 255 26.34 -12.29 -2.34
C PRO A 255 25.92 -13.32 -3.37
N ALA A 256 26.39 -14.56 -3.21
CA ALA A 256 25.97 -15.64 -4.10
C ALA A 256 24.46 -15.92 -3.96
N PRO A 257 23.78 -16.32 -5.04
CA PRO A 257 22.33 -16.62 -4.99
C PRO A 257 21.95 -17.73 -3.99
N GLU A 258 22.89 -18.57 -3.63
CA GLU A 258 22.71 -19.67 -2.68
C GLU A 258 22.92 -19.24 -1.22
N GLU A 259 23.40 -18.01 -0.99
CA GLU A 259 23.61 -17.49 0.36
C GLU A 259 22.28 -17.34 1.12
N ALA A 260 22.38 -17.47 2.44
CA ALA A 260 21.21 -17.35 3.31
C ALA A 260 20.60 -15.93 3.26
N ALA A 261 19.31 -15.84 3.54
CA ALA A 261 18.58 -14.58 3.56
C ALA A 261 19.22 -13.53 4.49
N MET A 262 19.82 -13.94 5.61
CA MET A 262 20.50 -13.03 6.55
C MET A 262 21.69 -12.33 5.90
N VAL A 263 22.52 -13.06 5.12
CA VAL A 263 23.68 -12.49 4.40
C VAL A 263 23.19 -11.45 3.37
N TRP A 264 22.13 -11.76 2.66
CA TRP A 264 21.53 -10.84 1.71
C TRP A 264 20.92 -9.61 2.40
N ARG A 265 20.27 -9.78 3.54
CA ARG A 265 19.73 -8.67 4.33
C ARG A 265 20.86 -7.74 4.80
N GLU A 266 21.91 -8.29 5.39
CA GLU A 266 23.09 -7.54 5.85
C GLU A 266 23.77 -6.80 4.68
N TYR A 267 23.87 -7.43 3.50
CA TYR A 267 24.35 -6.77 2.29
C TYR A 267 23.50 -5.55 1.94
N PHE A 268 22.17 -5.70 1.85
CA PHE A 268 21.29 -4.57 1.55
C PHE A 268 21.33 -3.48 2.63
N GLU A 269 21.42 -3.84 3.90
CA GLU A 269 21.55 -2.89 5.01
C GLU A 269 22.89 -2.13 4.98
N SER A 270 23.94 -2.73 4.46
CA SER A 270 25.26 -2.10 4.33
C SER A 270 25.36 -1.04 3.22
N LEU A 271 24.35 -0.95 2.34
CA LEU A 271 24.31 0.04 1.27
C LEU A 271 24.16 1.45 1.87
N ASN A 272 25.18 2.28 1.71
CA ASN A 272 25.28 3.61 2.33
C ASN A 272 24.19 4.61 1.90
N HIS A 273 23.49 4.32 0.81
CA HIS A 273 22.44 5.19 0.27
C HIS A 273 21.30 4.34 -0.30
N PRO A 274 20.38 3.81 0.54
CA PRO A 274 19.21 3.10 0.03
C PRO A 274 18.39 3.95 -0.94
N GLU A 275 18.43 5.27 -0.84
CA GLU A 275 17.87 6.18 -1.85
C GLU A 275 18.49 6.00 -3.23
N SER A 276 19.73 5.53 -3.34
CA SER A 276 20.35 5.21 -4.62
C SER A 276 19.69 4.03 -5.31
N LEU A 277 19.14 3.07 -4.55
CA LEU A 277 18.33 1.97 -5.07
C LEU A 277 17.07 2.49 -5.79
N PHE A 278 16.57 3.63 -5.31
CA PHE A 278 15.39 4.26 -5.87
C PHE A 278 15.69 5.18 -7.05
N ARG A 279 16.90 5.81 -7.09
CA ARG A 279 17.28 6.73 -8.19
C ARG A 279 17.42 6.02 -9.54
N HIS A 280 17.85 4.77 -9.56
CA HIS A 280 17.87 3.99 -10.81
C HIS A 280 16.46 3.60 -11.24
N ALA A 281 15.59 3.38 -10.27
CA ALA A 281 14.19 3.09 -10.48
C ALA A 281 13.40 4.31 -11.01
N SER A 282 13.78 5.54 -10.65
CA SER A 282 13.05 6.76 -11.04
C SER A 282 13.14 7.11 -12.53
N ARG A 283 14.00 6.44 -13.31
CA ARG A 283 14.10 6.66 -14.77
C ARG A 283 13.03 5.95 -15.58
N SER A 284 12.34 4.98 -15.02
CA SER A 284 11.17 4.33 -15.61
C SER A 284 10.18 3.95 -14.51
N ASN A 285 8.87 3.99 -14.81
CA ASN A 285 7.85 3.58 -13.84
C ASN A 285 7.78 2.06 -13.65
N THR A 286 8.67 1.29 -14.29
CA THR A 286 8.64 -0.18 -14.26
C THR A 286 10.05 -0.77 -14.28
N PHE A 287 10.19 -1.93 -13.62
CA PHE A 287 11.32 -2.84 -13.79
C PHE A 287 10.88 -4.02 -14.66
N SER A 288 11.67 -4.39 -15.68
CA SER A 288 11.38 -5.55 -16.54
C SER A 288 12.23 -6.75 -16.14
N ILE A 289 11.62 -7.96 -16.11
CA ILE A 289 12.28 -9.26 -15.90
C ILE A 289 12.32 -10.10 -17.17
#